data_58eeb7cfc260818510610cf33b049f30
#
_entry.id   58eeb7cfc260818510610cf33b049f30
#
_cell.length_a   1.000
_cell.length_b   1.000
_cell.length_c   1.000
_cell.angle_alpha   90.00
_cell.angle_beta   90.00
_cell.angle_gamma   90.00
#
_symmetry.space_group_name_H-M   'P 1'
#
loop_
_entity.id
_entity.type
_entity.pdbx_description
1 polymer ?
#
loop_
_entity_poly.entity_id
_entity_poly.type
_entity_poly.pdbx_seq_one_letter_code
_entity_poly.pdbx_strand_id
1 'polypeptide(L)'
;MIMSKTISVSQIKEAAQEAYEQFKDNTGGKNADYIPYLANIDKNLFGISICLLDGRTITLGDSSYCFGIESVSKVHTAILALRQYGA
;
A
#
# COMPACT_ATOMS: atom_id res chain seq x y z
N MET A 1 20.24 17.74 -7.53
CA MET A 1 21.31 16.75 -7.36
C MET A 1 20.75 15.35 -7.38
N ILE A 2 21.38 14.52 -8.12
CA ILE A 2 20.98 13.12 -8.19
C ILE A 2 21.68 12.36 -7.08
N MET A 3 20.94 11.63 -6.32
CA MET A 3 21.50 10.72 -5.36
C MET A 3 22.00 9.49 -6.09
N SER A 4 23.28 9.39 -6.24
CA SER A 4 23.86 8.20 -6.85
C SER A 4 23.91 7.02 -5.89
N LYS A 5 23.57 7.23 -4.63
CA LYS A 5 23.53 6.16 -3.65
C LYS A 5 22.45 5.17 -3.98
N THR A 6 22.80 3.93 -3.97
CA THR A 6 21.82 2.86 -4.04
C THR A 6 21.35 2.54 -2.63
N ILE A 7 20.06 2.65 -2.41
CA ILE A 7 19.47 2.25 -1.12
C ILE A 7 19.37 0.73 -1.14
N SER A 8 19.96 0.08 -0.14
CA SER A 8 19.94 -1.38 -0.07
C SER A 8 18.57 -1.89 0.33
N VAL A 9 18.25 -3.12 -0.07
CA VAL A 9 17.00 -3.78 0.31
C VAL A 9 16.88 -3.87 1.82
N SER A 10 17.98 -4.14 2.52
CA SER A 10 17.94 -4.23 3.98
C SER A 10 17.60 -2.90 4.64
N GLN A 11 18.02 -1.77 4.07
CA GLN A 11 17.64 -0.46 4.58
C GLN A 11 16.16 -0.20 4.39
N ILE A 12 15.60 -0.59 3.24
CA ILE A 12 14.17 -0.46 2.98
C ILE A 12 13.37 -1.35 3.91
N LYS A 13 13.80 -2.59 4.10
CA LYS A 13 13.14 -3.51 5.03
C LYS A 13 13.17 -2.96 6.46
N GLU A 14 14.30 -2.42 6.88
CA GLU A 14 14.44 -1.86 8.21
C GLU A 14 13.50 -0.67 8.41
N ALA A 15 13.42 0.24 7.44
CA ALA A 15 12.51 1.37 7.50
C ALA A 15 11.05 0.92 7.53
N ALA A 16 10.69 -0.07 6.71
CA ALA A 16 9.35 -0.62 6.69
C ALA A 16 8.98 -1.29 8.01
N GLN A 17 9.92 -2.06 8.58
CA GLN A 17 9.72 -2.72 9.86
C GLN A 17 9.53 -1.70 10.97
N GLU A 18 10.32 -0.64 10.98
CA GLU A 18 10.19 0.42 11.95
C GLU A 18 8.84 1.12 11.86
N ALA A 19 8.40 1.44 10.65
CA ALA A 19 7.08 2.03 10.44
C ALA A 19 5.96 1.09 10.89
N TYR A 20 6.10 -0.19 10.59
CA TYR A 20 5.11 -1.19 10.98
C TYR A 20 5.00 -1.27 12.51
N GLU A 21 6.13 -1.38 13.20
CA GLU A 21 6.13 -1.47 14.66
C GLU A 21 5.57 -0.21 15.31
N GLN A 22 5.84 0.95 14.70
CA GLN A 22 5.40 2.22 15.25
C GLN A 22 3.89 2.42 15.13
N PHE A 23 3.27 1.94 14.06
CA PHE A 23 1.89 2.26 13.75
C PHE A 23 0.91 1.08 13.80
N LYS A 24 1.38 -0.15 13.96
CA LYS A 24 0.49 -1.33 13.92
C LYS A 24 -0.63 -1.28 14.96
N ASP A 25 -0.40 -0.64 16.09
CA ASP A 25 -1.38 -0.55 17.17
C ASP A 25 -2.06 0.82 17.25
N ASN A 26 -1.89 1.65 16.22
CA ASN A 26 -2.51 2.97 16.20
C ASN A 26 -4.01 2.84 15.99
N THR A 27 -4.79 3.35 16.93
CA THR A 27 -6.26 3.28 16.89
C THR A 27 -6.88 4.66 16.72
N GLY A 28 -6.10 5.66 16.28
CA GLY A 28 -6.57 7.04 16.17
C GLY A 28 -7.53 7.29 15.02
N GLY A 29 -7.60 6.38 14.06
CA GLY A 29 -8.52 6.49 12.94
C GLY A 29 -9.77 5.67 13.13
N LYS A 30 -10.67 5.73 12.16
CA LYS A 30 -11.82 4.86 12.10
C LYS A 30 -12.05 4.42 10.65
N ASN A 31 -12.79 3.32 10.49
CA ASN A 31 -13.14 2.86 9.15
C ASN A 31 -14.04 3.85 8.43
N ALA A 32 -13.93 3.87 7.10
CA ALA A 32 -14.93 4.53 6.28
C ALA A 32 -16.29 3.90 6.55
N ASP A 33 -17.33 4.71 6.66
CA ASP A 33 -18.66 4.23 7.02
C ASP A 33 -19.73 4.49 5.96
N TYR A 34 -19.33 5.01 4.81
CA TYR A 34 -20.26 5.29 3.72
C TYR A 34 -20.69 4.02 2.98
N ILE A 35 -20.02 2.91 3.20
CA ILE A 35 -20.38 1.59 2.71
C ILE A 35 -20.42 0.64 3.90
N PRO A 36 -21.54 -0.06 4.17
CA PRO A 36 -21.64 -0.92 5.35
C PRO A 36 -20.53 -1.97 5.46
N TYR A 37 -20.11 -2.53 4.32
CA TYR A 37 -19.02 -3.50 4.31
C TYR A 37 -17.74 -2.93 4.91
N LEU A 38 -17.39 -1.69 4.54
CA LEU A 38 -16.17 -1.05 5.04
C LEU A 38 -16.27 -0.72 6.51
N ALA A 39 -17.45 -0.31 6.98
CA ALA A 39 -17.65 0.02 8.38
C ALA A 39 -17.43 -1.18 9.30
N ASN A 40 -17.69 -2.38 8.79
CA ASN A 40 -17.64 -3.62 9.58
C ASN A 40 -16.30 -4.39 9.45
N ILE A 41 -15.36 -3.88 8.67
CA ILE A 41 -14.03 -4.48 8.57
C ILE A 41 -13.28 -4.27 9.88
N ASP A 42 -12.46 -5.25 10.27
CA ASP A 42 -11.62 -5.12 11.45
C ASP A 42 -10.66 -3.94 11.28
N LYS A 43 -10.85 -2.92 12.10
CA LYS A 43 -10.04 -1.69 12.01
C LYS A 43 -8.59 -1.88 12.47
N ASN A 44 -8.28 -3.02 13.07
CA ASN A 44 -6.93 -3.33 13.52
C ASN A 44 -6.07 -3.96 12.43
N LEU A 45 -6.63 -4.20 11.26
CA LEU A 45 -5.85 -4.67 10.13
C LEU A 45 -4.82 -3.63 9.72
N PHE A 46 -3.59 -4.07 9.55
CA PHE A 46 -2.52 -3.19 9.11
C PHE A 46 -1.48 -3.98 8.35
N GLY A 47 -1.18 -3.54 7.15
CA GLY A 47 -0.18 -4.20 6.32
C GLY A 47 0.64 -3.18 5.55
N ILE A 48 1.86 -3.56 5.24
CA ILE A 48 2.75 -2.77 4.39
C ILE A 48 3.28 -3.68 3.31
N SER A 49 3.22 -3.22 2.07
CA SER A 49 3.81 -3.94 0.95
C SER A 49 4.57 -2.96 0.08
N ILE A 50 5.83 -3.28 -0.19
CA ILE A 50 6.70 -2.43 -1.00
C ILE A 50 7.21 -3.26 -2.17
N CYS A 51 6.96 -2.79 -3.38
CA CYS A 51 7.49 -3.42 -4.59
C CYS A 51 8.67 -2.60 -5.09
N LEU A 52 9.82 -3.25 -5.21
CA LEU A 52 11.05 -2.60 -5.70
C LEU A 52 11.07 -2.61 -7.23
N LEU A 53 11.91 -1.74 -7.78
CA LEU A 53 12.02 -1.62 -9.24
C LEU A 53 12.46 -2.92 -9.91
N ASP A 54 13.21 -3.75 -9.22
CA ASP A 54 13.66 -5.04 -9.75
C ASP A 54 12.63 -6.17 -9.59
N GLY A 55 11.44 -5.84 -9.08
CA GLY A 55 10.36 -6.81 -8.91
C GLY A 55 10.29 -7.50 -7.57
N ARG A 56 11.29 -7.32 -6.71
CA ARG A 56 11.23 -7.89 -5.37
C ARG A 56 10.19 -7.18 -4.53
N THR A 57 9.55 -7.92 -3.63
CA THR A 57 8.48 -7.39 -2.78
C THR A 57 8.81 -7.63 -1.32
N ILE A 58 8.56 -6.61 -0.50
CA ILE A 58 8.68 -6.67 0.95
C ILE A 58 7.27 -6.55 1.52
N THR A 59 6.83 -7.51 2.34
CA THR A 59 5.50 -7.50 2.91
C THR A 59 5.56 -7.67 4.42
N LEU A 60 4.70 -6.92 5.13
CA LEU A 60 4.62 -6.94 6.58
C LEU A 60 3.16 -6.94 7.00
N GLY A 61 2.84 -7.66 8.07
CA GLY A 61 1.52 -7.67 8.66
C GLY A 61 0.46 -8.26 7.75
N ASP A 62 -0.69 -7.61 7.69
CA ASP A 62 -1.88 -8.12 7.01
C ASP A 62 -1.86 -7.86 5.51
N SER A 63 -0.68 -7.88 4.90
CA SER A 63 -0.50 -7.51 3.49
C SER A 63 -1.19 -8.44 2.50
N SER A 64 -1.56 -9.65 2.90
CA SER A 64 -2.31 -10.57 2.03
C SER A 64 -3.81 -10.50 2.23
N TYR A 65 -4.31 -9.64 3.10
CA TYR A 65 -5.75 -9.46 3.27
C TYR A 65 -6.35 -8.79 2.04
N CYS A 66 -7.43 -9.36 1.51
CA CYS A 66 -8.12 -8.80 0.35
C CYS A 66 -8.99 -7.63 0.76
N PHE A 67 -8.83 -6.50 0.11
CA PHE A 67 -9.60 -5.30 0.40
C PHE A 67 -10.07 -4.65 -0.91
N GLY A 68 -11.02 -3.72 -0.79
CA GLY A 68 -11.52 -3.00 -1.96
C GLY A 68 -10.46 -2.05 -2.51
N ILE A 69 -10.20 -2.12 -3.80
CA ILE A 69 -9.20 -1.27 -4.44
C ILE A 69 -9.62 0.20 -4.49
N GLU A 70 -10.90 0.46 -4.43
CA GLU A 70 -11.47 1.80 -4.38
C GLU A 70 -10.96 2.68 -5.52
N SER A 71 -10.67 3.95 -5.22
CA SER A 71 -10.24 4.91 -6.23
C SER A 71 -8.84 4.66 -6.80
N VAL A 72 -8.07 3.77 -6.22
CA VAL A 72 -6.78 3.37 -6.80
C VAL A 72 -6.98 2.79 -8.20
N SER A 73 -8.13 2.17 -8.46
CA SER A 73 -8.46 1.61 -9.77
C SER A 73 -8.54 2.66 -10.88
N LYS A 74 -8.72 3.91 -10.54
CA LYS A 74 -8.83 5.00 -11.53
C LYS A 74 -7.58 5.13 -12.39
N VAL A 75 -6.41 4.90 -11.80
CA VAL A 75 -5.15 4.98 -12.52
C VAL A 75 -5.08 3.89 -13.60
N HIS A 76 -5.42 2.67 -13.24
CA HIS A 76 -5.42 1.55 -14.19
C HIS A 76 -6.45 1.74 -15.29
N THR A 77 -7.63 2.23 -14.94
CA THR A 77 -8.69 2.51 -15.90
C THR A 77 -8.24 3.59 -16.91
N ALA A 78 -7.58 4.64 -16.41
CA ALA A 78 -7.06 5.70 -17.28
C ALA A 78 -6.01 5.17 -18.24
N ILE A 79 -5.11 4.31 -17.77
CA ILE A 79 -4.10 3.69 -18.63
C ILE A 79 -4.75 2.87 -19.74
N LEU A 80 -5.74 2.07 -19.42
CA LEU A 80 -6.46 1.28 -20.40
C LEU A 80 -7.16 2.15 -21.43
N ALA A 81 -7.80 3.24 -21.00
CA ALA A 81 -8.47 4.16 -21.90
C ALA A 81 -7.48 4.82 -22.86
N LEU A 82 -6.33 5.25 -22.35
CA LEU A 82 -5.29 5.87 -23.19
C LEU A 82 -4.73 4.88 -24.22
N ARG A 83 -4.56 3.63 -23.84
CA ARG A 83 -4.07 2.59 -24.76
C ARG A 83 -5.08 2.28 -25.86
N GLN A 84 -6.37 2.32 -25.55
CA GLN A 84 -7.42 1.95 -26.49
C GLN A 84 -7.82 3.10 -27.40
N TYR A 85 -7.89 4.32 -26.89
CA TYR A 85 -8.44 5.49 -27.61
C TYR A 85 -7.40 6.56 -27.92
N GLY A 86 -6.21 6.44 -27.40
CA GLY A 86 -5.17 7.45 -27.55
C GLY A 86 -5.32 8.59 -26.56
N ALA A 87 -4.36 9.45 -26.56
CA ALA A 87 -4.35 10.61 -25.68
C ALA A 87 -5.20 11.75 -26.25
#